data_7f7757af3af675b6689ea012d76d5a98
#
_entry.id   7f7757af3af675b6689ea012d76d5a98
#
_cell.length_a   1.000
_cell.length_b   1.000
_cell.length_c   1.000
_cell.angle_alpha   90.00
_cell.angle_beta   90.00
_cell.angle_gamma   90.00
#
_symmetry.space_group_name_H-M   'P 1'
#
loop_
_entity.id
_entity.type
_entity.pdbx_description
1 polymer ?
#
loop_
_entity_poly.entity_id
_entity_poly.type
_entity_poly.pdbx_seq_one_letter_code
_entity_poly.pdbx_strand_id
1 'polypeptide(L)'
;MQKSIRLVSGLYIKLALLTAAVGFALRIVLLFNAQTTSLDFSFGEWLEIFLFGAVNDLCAATVGFVFLWLFMLSVSRTKYTKPWGWIILALLAAAFCYVAFFNTIFDEYGSVAPRIATCVLGYWAGSFALRLFLPEGFRNHWTTVWFALFVVLYVGAIVFNGISEYFFWNEFGVRYNFIAVDYLVYTNEVVGNIMESYPVLPMSLGIIVVTLLITWYLFRRDLGQADRLIGWRWKAVAGPAYIAAMLLAVWLLHFNTRFQDSDNVYVNELQANGLYKFYDAFVKNTLDYEQFYLTRPEAEAEAFVHGVYQSTGDNLHAVRAEGEEIRRNIVLITMESMSASYMERFGNTERITPALLSLIHISE
;
A
#
# COMPACT_ATOMS: atom_id res chain seq x y z
N MET A 1 -33.63 8.09 11.08
CA MET A 1 -33.02 6.81 10.70
C MET A 1 -32.95 6.63 9.18
N GLN A 2 -34.07 6.59 8.44
CA GLN A 2 -34.05 6.37 6.98
C GLN A 2 -33.18 7.37 6.19
N LYS A 3 -33.24 8.67 6.51
CA LYS A 3 -32.41 9.69 5.86
C LYS A 3 -30.90 9.48 6.09
N SER A 4 -30.52 9.02 7.27
CA SER A 4 -29.11 8.69 7.61
C SER A 4 -28.64 7.47 6.87
N ILE A 5 -29.43 6.38 6.86
CA ILE A 5 -29.11 5.15 6.13
C ILE A 5 -28.97 5.46 4.63
N ARG A 6 -29.89 6.26 4.05
CA ARG A 6 -29.82 6.66 2.63
C ARG A 6 -28.55 7.46 2.32
N LEU A 7 -28.13 8.36 3.23
CA LEU A 7 -26.88 9.10 3.05
C LEU A 7 -25.67 8.16 3.06
N VAL A 8 -25.59 7.28 4.07
CA VAL A 8 -24.44 6.36 4.24
C VAL A 8 -24.36 5.35 3.10
N SER A 9 -25.49 4.71 2.74
CA SER A 9 -25.51 3.77 1.62
C SER A 9 -25.26 4.47 0.27
N GLY A 10 -25.78 5.68 0.06
CA GLY A 10 -25.51 6.47 -1.14
C GLY A 10 -24.04 6.85 -1.29
N LEU A 11 -23.37 7.24 -0.19
CA LEU A 11 -21.93 7.50 -0.17
C LEU A 11 -21.13 6.23 -0.50
N TYR A 12 -21.44 5.14 0.19
CA TYR A 12 -20.79 3.84 -0.05
C TYR A 12 -20.90 3.41 -1.52
N ILE A 13 -22.12 3.43 -2.08
CA ILE A 13 -22.36 3.03 -3.47
C ILE A 13 -21.59 3.92 -4.44
N LYS A 14 -21.60 5.24 -4.24
CA LYS A 14 -20.86 6.18 -5.11
C LYS A 14 -19.36 5.93 -5.08
N LEU A 15 -18.79 5.73 -3.89
CA LEU A 15 -17.36 5.45 -3.73
C LEU A 15 -16.98 4.07 -4.30
N ALA A 16 -17.79 3.04 -4.06
CA ALA A 16 -17.57 1.71 -4.61
C ALA A 16 -17.64 1.71 -6.15
N LEU A 17 -18.63 2.39 -6.72
CA LEU A 17 -18.74 2.52 -8.18
C LEU A 17 -17.62 3.37 -8.77
N LEU A 18 -17.15 4.41 -8.08
CA LEU A 18 -15.99 5.19 -8.51
C LEU A 18 -14.72 4.32 -8.52
N THR A 19 -14.49 3.54 -7.46
CA THR A 19 -13.35 2.61 -7.40
C THR A 19 -13.41 1.57 -8.52
N ALA A 20 -14.58 0.96 -8.74
CA ALA A 20 -14.76 -0.01 -9.82
C ALA A 20 -14.58 0.64 -11.22
N ALA A 21 -15.06 1.87 -11.42
CA ALA A 21 -14.88 2.59 -12.69
C ALA A 21 -13.41 2.94 -12.95
N VAL A 22 -12.67 3.39 -11.94
CA VAL A 22 -11.23 3.66 -12.05
C VAL A 22 -10.47 2.35 -12.29
N GLY A 23 -10.78 1.27 -11.56
CA GLY A 23 -10.18 -0.04 -11.77
C GLY A 23 -10.46 -0.62 -13.15
N PHE A 24 -11.68 -0.47 -13.66
CA PHE A 24 -12.05 -0.88 -15.01
C PHE A 24 -11.28 -0.08 -16.08
N ALA A 25 -11.24 1.25 -15.96
CA ALA A 25 -10.50 2.11 -16.86
C ALA A 25 -9.00 1.79 -16.84
N LEU A 26 -8.44 1.58 -15.64
CA LEU A 26 -7.05 1.21 -15.48
C LEU A 26 -6.73 -0.13 -16.18
N ARG A 27 -7.58 -1.16 -16.04
CA ARG A 27 -7.39 -2.45 -16.75
C ARG A 27 -7.31 -2.24 -18.26
N ILE A 28 -8.19 -1.41 -18.83
CA ILE A 28 -8.14 -1.11 -20.26
C ILE A 28 -6.81 -0.45 -20.63
N VAL A 29 -6.36 0.54 -19.85
CA VAL A 29 -5.10 1.23 -20.09
C VAL A 29 -3.91 0.28 -19.98
N LEU A 30 -3.89 -0.62 -18.97
CA LEU A 30 -2.82 -1.57 -18.76
C LEU A 30 -2.78 -2.66 -19.87
N LEU A 31 -3.93 -3.07 -20.39
CA LEU A 31 -3.99 -4.00 -21.55
C LEU A 31 -3.27 -3.46 -22.78
N PHE A 32 -3.32 -2.16 -23.03
CA PHE A 32 -2.68 -1.51 -24.18
C PHE A 32 -1.32 -0.86 -23.82
N ASN A 33 -0.79 -1.16 -22.63
CA ASN A 33 0.52 -0.66 -22.21
C ASN A 33 1.64 -1.44 -22.94
N ALA A 34 2.76 -0.78 -23.22
CA ALA A 34 3.92 -1.36 -23.90
C ALA A 34 4.55 -2.54 -23.14
N GLN A 35 4.38 -2.60 -21.81
CA GLN A 35 4.86 -3.69 -20.98
C GLN A 35 3.99 -4.96 -21.12
N THR A 36 2.77 -4.85 -21.62
CA THR A 36 1.88 -6.00 -21.82
C THR A 36 2.17 -6.62 -23.18
N THR A 37 2.98 -7.67 -23.20
CA THR A 37 3.49 -8.27 -24.44
C THR A 37 2.64 -9.43 -24.98
N SER A 38 1.72 -9.97 -24.18
CA SER A 38 0.83 -11.07 -24.56
C SER A 38 -0.62 -10.68 -24.34
N LEU A 39 -1.39 -10.59 -25.44
CA LEU A 39 -2.82 -10.28 -25.47
C LEU A 39 -3.66 -11.50 -25.94
N ASP A 40 -3.04 -12.66 -26.06
CA ASP A 40 -3.73 -13.88 -26.46
C ASP A 40 -4.53 -14.44 -25.28
N PHE A 41 -5.71 -13.84 -25.06
CA PHE A 41 -6.64 -14.26 -24.02
C PHE A 41 -7.81 -15.03 -24.61
N SER A 42 -8.11 -16.18 -24.02
CA SER A 42 -9.35 -16.90 -24.26
C SER A 42 -10.57 -16.10 -23.79
N PHE A 43 -11.76 -16.46 -24.25
CA PHE A 43 -12.99 -15.82 -23.78
C PHE A 43 -13.18 -15.95 -22.26
N GLY A 44 -12.79 -17.09 -21.67
CA GLY A 44 -12.81 -17.29 -20.21
C GLY A 44 -11.91 -16.30 -19.48
N GLU A 45 -10.67 -16.12 -19.95
CA GLU A 45 -9.72 -15.20 -19.35
C GLU A 45 -10.16 -13.72 -19.45
N TRP A 46 -10.82 -13.34 -20.56
CA TRP A 46 -11.45 -12.02 -20.64
C TRP A 46 -12.52 -11.81 -19.56
N LEU A 47 -13.35 -12.82 -19.29
CA LEU A 47 -14.32 -12.78 -18.21
C LEU A 47 -13.64 -12.70 -16.85
N GLU A 48 -12.57 -13.44 -16.62
CA GLU A 48 -11.79 -13.39 -15.38
C GLU A 48 -11.21 -12.01 -15.14
N ILE A 49 -10.55 -11.41 -16.12
CA ILE A 49 -9.96 -10.07 -16.01
C ILE A 49 -11.01 -9.03 -15.59
N PHE A 50 -12.15 -9.00 -16.25
CA PHE A 50 -13.13 -7.94 -16.03
C PHE A 50 -14.12 -8.25 -14.92
N LEU A 51 -14.62 -9.49 -14.81
CA LEU A 51 -15.63 -9.85 -13.83
C LEU A 51 -15.02 -10.01 -12.43
N PHE A 52 -13.99 -10.87 -12.29
CA PHE A 52 -13.29 -10.99 -11.01
C PHE A 52 -12.58 -9.70 -10.64
N GLY A 53 -12.02 -9.02 -11.62
CA GLY A 53 -11.46 -7.70 -11.41
C GLY A 53 -12.44 -6.70 -10.83
N ALA A 54 -13.66 -6.62 -11.36
CA ALA A 54 -14.69 -5.73 -10.81
C ALA A 54 -15.13 -6.15 -9.40
N VAL A 55 -15.25 -7.46 -9.13
CA VAL A 55 -15.54 -7.98 -7.78
C VAL A 55 -14.42 -7.61 -6.82
N ASN A 56 -13.16 -7.79 -7.20
CA ASN A 56 -12.01 -7.43 -6.39
C ASN A 56 -11.96 -5.92 -6.08
N ASP A 57 -12.29 -5.07 -7.06
CA ASP A 57 -12.36 -3.62 -6.85
C ASP A 57 -13.48 -3.22 -5.88
N LEU A 58 -14.66 -3.82 -5.99
CA LEU A 58 -15.77 -3.60 -5.07
C LEU A 58 -15.44 -4.09 -3.65
N CYS A 59 -14.76 -5.21 -3.53
CA CYS A 59 -14.30 -5.72 -2.24
C CYS A 59 -13.23 -4.78 -1.63
N ALA A 60 -12.25 -4.35 -2.40
CA ALA A 60 -11.23 -3.39 -1.95
C ALA A 60 -11.86 -2.06 -1.54
N ALA A 61 -12.83 -1.54 -2.30
CA ALA A 61 -13.60 -0.36 -1.93
C ALA A 61 -14.36 -0.55 -0.60
N THR A 62 -14.94 -1.74 -0.38
CA THR A 62 -15.67 -2.06 0.86
C THR A 62 -14.73 -2.04 2.05
N VAL A 63 -13.55 -2.64 1.93
CA VAL A 63 -12.54 -2.62 3.00
C VAL A 63 -12.03 -1.21 3.24
N GLY A 64 -11.66 -0.48 2.18
CA GLY A 64 -11.16 0.90 2.28
C GLY A 64 -12.17 1.89 2.88
N PHE A 65 -13.46 1.65 2.72
CA PHE A 65 -14.52 2.48 3.31
C PHE A 65 -14.49 2.53 4.84
N VAL A 66 -13.76 1.63 5.49
CA VAL A 66 -13.66 1.55 6.97
C VAL A 66 -13.24 2.86 7.61
N PHE A 67 -12.32 3.63 7.03
CA PHE A 67 -11.87 4.90 7.61
C PHE A 67 -12.99 5.95 7.63
N LEU A 68 -13.70 6.11 6.51
CA LEU A 68 -14.86 7.00 6.45
C LEU A 68 -16.00 6.49 7.33
N TRP A 69 -16.18 5.18 7.41
CA TRP A 69 -17.15 4.53 8.28
C TRP A 69 -16.88 4.82 9.76
N LEU A 70 -15.66 4.65 10.23
CA LEU A 70 -15.25 4.94 11.61
C LEU A 70 -15.46 6.43 11.94
N PHE A 71 -15.12 7.32 10.99
CA PHE A 71 -15.45 8.73 11.16
C PHE A 71 -16.95 8.95 11.35
N MET A 72 -17.80 8.39 10.47
CA MET A 72 -19.26 8.53 10.56
C MET A 72 -19.83 7.96 11.88
N LEU A 73 -19.28 6.85 12.35
CA LEU A 73 -19.64 6.29 13.66
C LEU A 73 -19.27 7.24 14.81
N SER A 74 -18.17 7.96 14.70
CA SER A 74 -17.70 8.90 15.72
C SER A 74 -18.57 10.14 15.86
N VAL A 75 -19.40 10.47 14.85
CA VAL A 75 -20.27 11.65 14.87
C VAL A 75 -21.42 11.45 15.85
N SER A 76 -21.38 12.13 17.01
CA SER A 76 -22.39 12.03 18.06
C SER A 76 -22.46 13.33 18.86
N ARG A 77 -23.65 13.68 19.37
CA ARG A 77 -23.82 14.76 20.35
C ARG A 77 -23.49 14.30 21.78
N THR A 78 -23.79 13.04 22.08
CA THR A 78 -23.63 12.46 23.43
C THR A 78 -22.19 12.57 23.94
N LYS A 79 -21.21 12.48 23.03
CA LYS A 79 -19.77 12.60 23.41
C LYS A 79 -19.37 13.96 23.97
N TYR A 80 -20.23 14.99 23.85
CA TYR A 80 -19.99 16.32 24.41
C TYR A 80 -20.86 16.61 25.66
N THR A 81 -21.68 15.67 26.10
CA THR A 81 -22.49 15.81 27.32
C THR A 81 -21.77 15.26 28.56
N LYS A 82 -22.12 15.76 29.74
CA LYS A 82 -21.63 15.21 31.02
C LYS A 82 -22.26 13.83 31.29
N PRO A 83 -21.53 12.84 31.81
CA PRO A 83 -20.09 12.88 32.12
C PRO A 83 -19.17 12.54 30.92
N TRP A 84 -19.74 12.07 29.81
CA TRP A 84 -18.99 11.45 28.67
C TRP A 84 -17.91 12.36 28.07
N GLY A 85 -18.21 13.65 27.91
CA GLY A 85 -17.23 14.59 27.39
C GLY A 85 -15.97 14.69 28.22
N TRP A 86 -16.11 14.70 29.55
CA TRP A 86 -14.97 14.75 30.45
C TRP A 86 -14.19 13.44 30.50
N ILE A 87 -14.90 12.30 30.44
CA ILE A 87 -14.27 10.98 30.40
C ILE A 87 -13.41 10.84 29.13
N ILE A 88 -13.97 11.19 27.98
CA ILE A 88 -13.25 11.12 26.69
C ILE A 88 -12.04 12.07 26.71
N LEU A 89 -12.20 13.30 27.22
CA LEU A 89 -11.08 14.24 27.32
C LEU A 89 -9.98 13.69 28.21
N ALA A 90 -10.33 13.13 29.36
CA ALA A 90 -9.37 12.52 30.28
C ALA A 90 -8.62 11.34 29.66
N LEU A 91 -9.32 10.48 28.91
CA LEU A 91 -8.69 9.37 28.20
C LEU A 91 -7.74 9.86 27.08
N LEU A 92 -8.15 10.86 26.30
CA LEU A 92 -7.28 11.44 25.27
C LEU A 92 -6.06 12.14 25.89
N ALA A 93 -6.23 12.87 27.00
CA ALA A 93 -5.13 13.49 27.70
C ALA A 93 -4.18 12.46 28.31
N ALA A 94 -4.72 11.37 28.90
CA ALA A 94 -3.90 10.27 29.42
C ALA A 94 -3.11 9.57 28.30
N ALA A 95 -3.74 9.29 27.15
CA ALA A 95 -3.07 8.71 25.99
C ALA A 95 -1.97 9.63 25.44
N PHE A 96 -2.24 10.93 25.36
CA PHE A 96 -1.23 11.93 24.97
C PHE A 96 -0.06 11.94 25.95
N CYS A 97 -0.32 12.02 27.26
CA CYS A 97 0.73 12.00 28.27
C CYS A 97 1.53 10.68 28.24
N TYR A 98 0.87 9.55 28.02
CA TYR A 98 1.54 8.26 27.91
C TYR A 98 2.53 8.22 26.76
N VAL A 99 2.12 8.65 25.57
CA VAL A 99 3.00 8.65 24.38
C VAL A 99 4.06 9.75 24.44
N ALA A 100 3.75 10.89 25.08
CA ALA A 100 4.69 12.02 25.15
C ALA A 100 5.81 11.85 26.18
N PHE A 101 5.56 11.08 27.27
CA PHE A 101 6.47 11.04 28.42
C PHE A 101 6.97 9.65 28.79
N PHE A 102 6.47 8.59 28.17
CA PHE A 102 6.88 7.21 28.43
C PHE A 102 7.35 6.54 27.16
N ASN A 103 8.27 5.58 27.28
CA ASN A 103 8.65 4.72 26.16
C ASN A 103 7.48 3.83 25.76
N THR A 104 7.16 3.85 24.50
CA THR A 104 6.05 3.11 23.91
C THR A 104 6.50 2.31 22.69
N ILE A 105 5.64 1.47 22.15
CA ILE A 105 5.91 0.74 20.91
C ILE A 105 6.33 1.66 19.74
N PHE A 106 5.96 2.94 19.76
CA PHE A 106 6.37 3.88 18.72
C PHE A 106 7.87 4.19 18.74
N ASP A 107 8.54 4.03 19.89
CA ASP A 107 9.97 4.28 20.03
C ASP A 107 10.82 3.22 19.32
N GLU A 108 10.26 2.03 19.10
CA GLU A 108 10.89 0.94 18.32
C GLU A 108 11.04 1.31 16.82
N TYR A 109 10.20 2.23 16.32
CA TYR A 109 10.20 2.69 14.93
C TYR A 109 11.01 3.97 14.68
N GLY A 110 11.98 4.25 15.54
CA GLY A 110 12.87 5.41 15.44
C GLY A 110 12.28 6.71 16.01
N SER A 111 13.00 7.80 15.92
CA SER A 111 12.67 9.06 16.60
C SER A 111 11.50 9.85 15.99
N VAL A 112 11.07 9.52 14.78
CA VAL A 112 10.01 10.25 14.05
C VAL A 112 8.62 9.75 14.45
N ALA A 113 8.45 8.44 14.62
CA ALA A 113 7.18 7.82 14.93
C ALA A 113 6.55 8.33 16.26
N PRO A 114 7.28 8.38 17.38
CA PRO A 114 6.71 8.92 18.64
C PRO A 114 6.37 10.41 18.53
N ARG A 115 7.13 11.21 17.78
CA ARG A 115 6.81 12.63 17.55
C ARG A 115 5.50 12.79 16.78
N ILE A 116 5.29 12.04 15.71
CA ILE A 116 4.04 12.04 14.95
C ILE A 116 2.88 11.61 15.83
N ALA A 117 3.02 10.50 16.57
CA ALA A 117 1.99 10.00 17.48
C ALA A 117 1.61 11.03 18.56
N THR A 118 2.61 11.69 19.17
CA THR A 118 2.42 12.77 20.14
C THR A 118 1.68 13.96 19.51
N CYS A 119 2.07 14.41 18.32
CA CYS A 119 1.39 15.51 17.62
C CYS A 119 -0.07 15.16 17.29
N VAL A 120 -0.35 13.95 16.82
CA VAL A 120 -1.70 13.48 16.49
C VAL A 120 -2.58 13.42 17.74
N LEU A 121 -2.09 12.81 18.82
CA LEU A 121 -2.84 12.72 20.08
C LEU A 121 -3.03 14.09 20.73
N GLY A 122 -2.03 14.95 20.70
CA GLY A 122 -2.13 16.34 21.16
C GLY A 122 -3.17 17.14 20.39
N TYR A 123 -3.19 17.01 19.06
CA TYR A 123 -4.22 17.60 18.21
C TYR A 123 -5.61 17.05 18.56
N TRP A 124 -5.77 15.74 18.74
CA TRP A 124 -7.06 15.14 19.10
C TRP A 124 -7.55 15.60 20.46
N ALA A 125 -6.69 15.59 21.49
CA ALA A 125 -7.03 16.05 22.83
C ALA A 125 -7.38 17.55 22.82
N GLY A 126 -6.53 18.39 22.24
CA GLY A 126 -6.73 19.85 22.18
C GLY A 126 -7.97 20.23 21.37
N SER A 127 -8.16 19.64 20.18
CA SER A 127 -9.36 19.90 19.37
C SER A 127 -10.63 19.37 19.99
N PHE A 128 -10.58 18.27 20.76
CA PHE A 128 -11.73 17.76 21.48
C PHE A 128 -12.07 18.67 22.67
N ALA A 129 -11.05 19.10 23.44
CA ALA A 129 -11.22 20.06 24.53
C ALA A 129 -11.87 21.36 24.03
N LEU A 130 -11.35 21.93 22.93
CA LEU A 130 -11.92 23.13 22.33
C LEU A 130 -13.40 22.94 21.97
N ARG A 131 -13.75 21.83 21.32
CA ARG A 131 -15.14 21.52 20.95
C ARG A 131 -16.05 21.24 22.14
N LEU A 132 -15.51 20.84 23.28
CA LEU A 132 -16.32 20.61 24.48
C LEU A 132 -16.90 21.92 25.03
N PHE A 133 -16.17 23.03 24.89
CA PHE A 133 -16.59 24.34 25.36
C PHE A 133 -17.30 25.20 24.32
N LEU A 134 -17.16 24.89 23.04
CA LEU A 134 -17.75 25.66 21.95
C LEU A 134 -19.24 25.31 21.71
N PRO A 135 -20.03 26.25 21.14
CA PRO A 135 -21.44 26.03 20.88
C PRO A 135 -21.68 24.95 19.81
N GLU A 136 -22.90 24.42 19.81
CA GLU A 136 -23.31 23.34 18.91
C GLU A 136 -23.15 23.71 17.42
N GLY A 137 -23.40 24.94 17.04
CA GLY A 137 -23.21 25.42 15.65
C GLY A 137 -21.77 25.23 15.18
N PHE A 138 -20.79 25.56 16.00
CA PHE A 138 -19.38 25.34 15.68
C PHE A 138 -19.04 23.85 15.56
N ARG A 139 -19.55 23.02 16.46
CA ARG A 139 -19.33 21.55 16.41
C ARG A 139 -19.90 20.93 15.13
N ASN A 140 -21.08 21.39 14.71
CA ASN A 140 -21.71 20.93 13.47
C ASN A 140 -20.89 21.36 12.25
N HIS A 141 -20.44 22.62 12.19
CA HIS A 141 -19.57 23.10 11.12
C HIS A 141 -18.26 22.32 11.06
N TRP A 142 -17.61 22.13 12.22
CA TRP A 142 -16.41 21.30 12.33
C TRP A 142 -16.62 19.88 11.79
N THR A 143 -17.72 19.23 12.15
CA THR A 143 -18.06 17.90 11.68
C THR A 143 -18.26 17.87 10.17
N THR A 144 -18.91 18.90 9.60
CA THR A 144 -19.12 19.02 8.14
C THR A 144 -17.79 19.20 7.39
N VAL A 145 -16.88 20.02 7.91
CA VAL A 145 -15.55 20.22 7.31
C VAL A 145 -14.75 18.92 7.32
N TRP A 146 -14.71 18.22 8.46
CA TRP A 146 -14.02 16.94 8.54
C TRP A 146 -14.66 15.86 7.66
N PHE A 147 -15.99 15.83 7.59
CA PHE A 147 -16.70 14.92 6.70
C PHE A 147 -16.33 15.16 5.24
N ALA A 148 -16.32 16.42 4.81
CA ALA A 148 -15.88 16.80 3.48
C ALA A 148 -14.42 16.40 3.23
N LEU A 149 -13.53 16.66 4.18
CA LEU A 149 -12.13 16.31 4.09
C LEU A 149 -11.94 14.77 3.94
N PHE A 150 -12.63 13.96 4.75
CA PHE A 150 -12.55 12.50 4.62
C PHE A 150 -13.05 12.00 3.26
N VAL A 151 -14.10 12.60 2.71
CA VAL A 151 -14.58 12.26 1.35
C VAL A 151 -13.56 12.66 0.29
N VAL A 152 -12.99 13.87 0.40
CA VAL A 152 -11.93 14.35 -0.53
C VAL A 152 -10.71 13.44 -0.47
N LEU A 153 -10.25 13.09 0.73
CA LEU A 153 -9.11 12.19 0.91
C LEU A 153 -9.37 10.79 0.33
N TYR A 154 -10.58 10.28 0.50
CA TYR A 154 -10.94 8.98 -0.07
C TYR A 154 -10.97 9.01 -1.60
N VAL A 155 -11.60 10.02 -2.19
CA VAL A 155 -11.59 10.22 -3.66
C VAL A 155 -10.16 10.44 -4.16
N GLY A 156 -9.37 11.23 -3.45
CA GLY A 156 -7.95 11.45 -3.75
C GLY A 156 -7.13 10.17 -3.72
N ALA A 157 -7.38 9.30 -2.74
CA ALA A 157 -6.72 8.00 -2.66
C ALA A 157 -7.08 7.11 -3.86
N ILE A 158 -8.33 7.10 -4.33
CA ILE A 158 -8.73 6.35 -5.53
C ILE A 158 -8.00 6.88 -6.78
N VAL A 159 -7.99 8.20 -6.98
CA VAL A 159 -7.35 8.84 -8.13
C VAL A 159 -5.84 8.62 -8.09
N PHE A 160 -5.23 8.85 -6.95
CA PHE A 160 -3.80 8.63 -6.74
C PHE A 160 -3.42 7.17 -7.00
N ASN A 161 -4.19 6.22 -6.43
CA ASN A 161 -3.92 4.79 -6.66
C ASN A 161 -3.96 4.42 -8.13
N GLY A 162 -4.98 4.89 -8.88
CA GLY A 162 -5.07 4.60 -10.32
C GLY A 162 -3.87 5.12 -11.11
N ILE A 163 -3.40 6.33 -10.79
CA ILE A 163 -2.25 6.95 -11.46
C ILE A 163 -0.95 6.26 -11.05
N SER A 164 -0.74 6.03 -9.76
CA SER A 164 0.50 5.45 -9.27
C SER A 164 0.64 3.98 -9.69
N GLU A 165 -0.46 3.24 -9.79
CA GLU A 165 -0.47 1.87 -10.30
C GLU A 165 -0.16 1.81 -11.80
N TYR A 166 -0.59 2.80 -12.59
CA TYR A 166 -0.19 2.92 -13.99
C TYR A 166 1.33 3.12 -14.13
N PHE A 167 1.94 4.00 -13.33
CA PHE A 167 3.39 4.22 -13.37
C PHE A 167 4.16 2.99 -12.89
N PHE A 168 3.67 2.32 -11.86
CA PHE A 168 4.28 1.09 -11.37
C PHE A 168 4.25 -0.01 -12.43
N TRP A 169 3.14 -0.16 -13.16
CA TRP A 169 3.04 -1.10 -14.27
C TRP A 169 3.97 -0.72 -15.42
N ASN A 170 4.08 0.56 -15.73
CA ASN A 170 4.97 1.03 -16.79
C ASN A 170 6.45 0.73 -16.51
N GLU A 171 6.82 0.65 -15.24
CA GLU A 171 8.18 0.33 -14.79
C GLU A 171 8.41 -1.18 -14.70
N PHE A 172 7.46 -1.92 -14.12
CA PHE A 172 7.66 -3.32 -13.73
C PHE A 172 6.82 -4.34 -14.51
N GLY A 173 5.85 -3.94 -15.31
CA GLY A 173 4.97 -4.82 -16.07
C GLY A 173 4.00 -5.65 -15.24
N VAL A 174 3.85 -5.34 -13.96
CA VAL A 174 3.00 -6.03 -12.97
C VAL A 174 2.28 -5.02 -12.07
N ARG A 175 1.23 -5.45 -11.38
CA ARG A 175 0.62 -4.66 -10.31
C ARG A 175 1.53 -4.63 -9.08
N TYR A 176 1.16 -3.83 -8.07
CA TYR A 176 1.93 -3.72 -6.84
C TYR A 176 2.30 -5.08 -6.26
N ASN A 177 3.56 -5.19 -5.87
CA ASN A 177 4.16 -6.37 -5.28
C ASN A 177 5.12 -5.94 -4.14
N PHE A 178 6.05 -6.82 -3.74
CA PHE A 178 7.02 -6.53 -2.69
C PHE A 178 7.91 -5.30 -2.98
N ILE A 179 8.19 -4.97 -4.25
CA ILE A 179 8.96 -3.77 -4.62
C ILE A 179 8.23 -2.51 -4.16
N ALA A 180 6.89 -2.48 -4.30
CA ALA A 180 6.10 -1.35 -3.81
C ALA A 180 6.14 -1.23 -2.28
N VAL A 181 6.33 -2.34 -1.56
CA VAL A 181 6.54 -2.35 -0.10
C VAL A 181 7.93 -1.81 0.23
N ASP A 182 8.97 -2.21 -0.51
CA ASP A 182 10.34 -1.73 -0.32
C ASP A 182 10.44 -0.22 -0.52
N TYR A 183 9.59 0.37 -1.38
CA TYR A 183 9.49 1.82 -1.54
C TYR A 183 9.07 2.55 -0.26
N LEU A 184 8.39 1.89 0.67
CA LEU A 184 8.12 2.45 2.00
C LEU A 184 9.36 2.44 2.91
N VAL A 185 10.23 1.47 2.73
CA VAL A 185 11.48 1.34 3.52
C VAL A 185 12.52 2.35 3.05
N TYR A 186 12.72 2.45 1.74
CA TYR A 186 13.70 3.34 1.09
C TYR A 186 13.06 4.64 0.57
N THR A 187 12.16 5.21 1.37
CA THR A 187 11.31 6.35 0.94
C THR A 187 12.11 7.53 0.41
N ASN A 188 13.24 7.87 1.02
CA ASN A 188 14.03 9.05 0.62
C ASN A 188 14.65 8.88 -0.76
N GLU A 189 15.23 7.71 -1.02
CA GLU A 189 15.86 7.35 -2.30
C GLU A 189 14.80 7.29 -3.40
N VAL A 190 13.67 6.65 -3.12
CA VAL A 190 12.56 6.52 -4.07
C VAL A 190 11.94 7.87 -4.41
N VAL A 191 11.70 8.73 -3.41
CA VAL A 191 11.18 10.09 -3.64
C VAL A 191 12.17 10.89 -4.48
N GLY A 192 13.48 10.78 -4.21
CA GLY A 192 14.53 11.42 -5.01
C GLY A 192 14.44 10.99 -6.48
N ASN A 193 14.45 9.70 -6.74
CA ASN A 193 14.36 9.12 -8.09
C ASN A 193 13.07 9.54 -8.83
N ILE A 194 11.94 9.55 -8.14
CA ILE A 194 10.65 9.99 -8.71
C ILE A 194 10.71 11.48 -9.09
N MET A 195 11.29 12.32 -8.22
CA MET A 195 11.41 13.77 -8.48
C MET A 195 12.35 14.09 -9.65
N GLU A 196 13.36 13.25 -9.89
CA GLU A 196 14.28 13.38 -11.04
C GLU A 196 13.64 12.87 -12.34
N SER A 197 12.84 11.80 -12.26
CA SER A 197 12.28 11.10 -13.44
C SER A 197 10.97 11.71 -13.93
N TYR A 198 10.18 12.32 -13.05
CA TYR A 198 8.81 12.75 -13.36
C TYR A 198 8.56 14.22 -12.92
N PRO A 199 7.71 14.96 -13.63
CA PRO A 199 7.30 16.31 -13.23
C PRO A 199 6.27 16.23 -12.09
N VAL A 200 6.74 15.90 -10.87
CA VAL A 200 5.90 15.60 -9.69
C VAL A 200 4.94 16.74 -9.34
N LEU A 201 5.39 18.01 -9.42
CA LEU A 201 4.55 19.15 -9.05
C LEU A 201 3.31 19.29 -9.95
N PRO A 202 3.41 19.37 -11.30
CA PRO A 202 2.23 19.45 -12.14
C PRO A 202 1.36 18.19 -12.05
N MET A 203 1.93 17.01 -11.86
CA MET A 203 1.16 15.77 -11.65
C MET A 203 0.35 15.83 -10.35
N SER A 204 0.94 16.23 -9.25
CA SER A 204 0.26 16.40 -7.96
C SER A 204 -0.87 17.43 -8.04
N LEU A 205 -0.63 18.56 -8.69
CA LEU A 205 -1.67 19.56 -8.94
C LEU A 205 -2.82 18.99 -9.80
N GLY A 206 -2.50 18.22 -10.83
CA GLY A 206 -3.50 17.53 -11.66
C GLY A 206 -4.35 16.56 -10.83
N ILE A 207 -3.72 15.75 -9.99
CA ILE A 207 -4.44 14.83 -9.07
C ILE A 207 -5.37 15.59 -8.14
N ILE A 208 -4.90 16.69 -7.54
CA ILE A 208 -5.71 17.54 -6.65
C ILE A 208 -6.91 18.10 -7.39
N VAL A 209 -6.70 18.69 -8.57
CA VAL A 209 -7.80 19.27 -9.38
C VAL A 209 -8.83 18.22 -9.76
N VAL A 210 -8.40 17.07 -10.28
CA VAL A 210 -9.30 15.95 -10.64
C VAL A 210 -10.06 15.45 -9.43
N THR A 211 -9.40 15.28 -8.29
CA THR A 211 -10.02 14.88 -7.02
C THR A 211 -11.11 15.84 -6.60
N LEU A 212 -10.83 17.15 -6.63
CA LEU A 212 -11.80 18.19 -6.25
C LEU A 212 -12.99 18.24 -7.22
N LEU A 213 -12.75 18.11 -8.51
CA LEU A 213 -13.80 18.07 -9.53
C LEU A 213 -14.72 16.85 -9.35
N ILE A 214 -14.16 15.66 -9.17
CA ILE A 214 -14.94 14.44 -8.92
C ILE A 214 -15.73 14.58 -7.61
N THR A 215 -15.09 15.05 -6.56
CA THR A 215 -15.75 15.24 -5.26
C THR A 215 -16.90 16.23 -5.37
N TRP A 216 -16.68 17.37 -6.01
CA TRP A 216 -17.73 18.36 -6.23
C TRP A 216 -18.87 17.80 -7.06
N TYR A 217 -18.60 17.12 -8.17
CA TYR A 217 -19.62 16.59 -9.06
C TYR A 217 -20.47 15.51 -8.38
N LEU A 218 -19.85 14.51 -7.74
CA LEU A 218 -20.54 13.36 -7.17
C LEU A 218 -21.12 13.61 -5.77
N PHE A 219 -20.43 14.39 -4.92
CA PHE A 219 -20.69 14.43 -3.48
C PHE A 219 -21.17 15.78 -2.95
N ARG A 220 -21.20 16.87 -3.73
CA ARG A 220 -21.62 18.21 -3.26
C ARG A 220 -22.95 18.23 -2.50
N ARG A 221 -23.89 17.34 -2.86
CA ARG A 221 -25.20 17.25 -2.21
C ARG A 221 -25.14 16.49 -0.87
N ASP A 222 -24.15 15.63 -0.70
CA ASP A 222 -23.98 14.79 0.50
C ASP A 222 -23.17 15.51 1.57
N LEU A 223 -22.20 16.33 1.15
CA LEU A 223 -21.26 17.00 2.06
C LEU A 223 -21.96 17.94 3.05
N GLY A 224 -23.06 18.58 2.68
CA GLY A 224 -23.87 19.43 3.57
C GLY A 224 -24.79 18.68 4.54
N GLN A 225 -24.74 17.32 4.57
CA GLN A 225 -25.72 16.51 5.31
C GLN A 225 -25.10 15.77 6.51
N ALA A 226 -23.93 16.21 6.98
CA ALA A 226 -23.22 15.59 8.11
C ALA A 226 -24.03 15.53 9.42
N ASP A 227 -24.99 16.45 9.61
CA ASP A 227 -25.93 16.46 10.72
C ASP A 227 -26.80 15.19 10.81
N ARG A 228 -27.07 14.57 9.65
CA ARG A 228 -27.85 13.32 9.59
C ARG A 228 -27.11 12.12 10.20
N LEU A 229 -25.80 12.22 10.39
CA LEU A 229 -24.95 11.16 10.97
C LEU A 229 -25.03 11.11 12.51
N ILE A 230 -25.66 12.09 13.16
CA ILE A 230 -25.66 12.24 14.64
C ILE A 230 -26.44 11.13 15.34
N GLY A 231 -27.51 10.62 14.74
CA GLY A 231 -28.40 9.64 15.37
C GLY A 231 -27.77 8.27 15.60
N TRP A 232 -28.02 7.63 16.75
CA TRP A 232 -27.47 6.31 17.08
C TRP A 232 -28.20 5.14 16.39
N ARG A 233 -29.50 5.29 16.12
CA ARG A 233 -30.35 4.21 15.58
C ARG A 233 -29.88 3.67 14.23
N TRP A 234 -29.39 4.54 13.35
CA TRP A 234 -28.85 4.09 12.07
C TRP A 234 -27.54 3.30 12.25
N LYS A 235 -26.73 3.67 13.25
CA LYS A 235 -25.46 3.01 13.58
C LYS A 235 -25.67 1.57 14.06
N ALA A 236 -26.71 1.35 14.84
CA ALA A 236 -27.09 0.03 15.33
C ALA A 236 -27.53 -0.92 14.21
N VAL A 237 -28.09 -0.40 13.11
CA VAL A 237 -28.52 -1.20 11.96
C VAL A 237 -27.39 -1.33 10.92
N ALA A 238 -26.82 -0.20 10.51
CA ALA A 238 -25.83 -0.18 9.45
C ALA A 238 -24.45 -0.67 9.95
N GLY A 239 -24.16 -0.62 11.25
CA GLY A 239 -22.90 -1.10 11.84
C GLY A 239 -22.67 -2.59 11.59
N PRO A 240 -23.53 -3.47 12.10
CA PRO A 240 -23.41 -4.90 11.86
C PRO A 240 -23.46 -5.27 10.38
N ALA A 241 -24.32 -4.58 9.59
CA ALA A 241 -24.41 -4.82 8.15
C ALA A 241 -23.09 -4.51 7.41
N TYR A 242 -22.44 -3.39 7.77
CA TYR A 242 -21.14 -3.05 7.18
C TYR A 242 -20.04 -4.02 7.63
N ILE A 243 -20.01 -4.42 8.91
CA ILE A 243 -19.04 -5.41 9.39
C ILE A 243 -19.20 -6.72 8.63
N ALA A 244 -20.43 -7.20 8.45
CA ALA A 244 -20.69 -8.41 7.68
C ALA A 244 -20.24 -8.26 6.21
N ALA A 245 -20.52 -7.12 5.57
CA ALA A 245 -20.06 -6.83 4.21
C ALA A 245 -18.54 -6.76 4.11
N MET A 246 -17.86 -6.18 5.09
CA MET A 246 -16.40 -6.10 5.16
C MET A 246 -15.76 -7.49 5.33
N LEU A 247 -16.30 -8.31 6.22
CA LEU A 247 -15.82 -9.69 6.40
C LEU A 247 -16.02 -10.54 5.13
N LEU A 248 -17.16 -10.38 4.47
CA LEU A 248 -17.43 -11.03 3.19
C LEU A 248 -16.45 -10.53 2.11
N ALA A 249 -16.18 -9.23 2.04
CA ALA A 249 -15.25 -8.65 1.07
C ALA A 249 -13.82 -9.18 1.28
N VAL A 250 -13.34 -9.24 2.52
CA VAL A 250 -12.02 -9.81 2.86
C VAL A 250 -11.96 -11.29 2.47
N TRP A 251 -13.03 -12.05 2.78
CA TRP A 251 -13.10 -13.44 2.41
C TRP A 251 -13.10 -13.65 0.89
N LEU A 252 -13.87 -12.86 0.14
CA LEU A 252 -13.89 -12.90 -1.33
C LEU A 252 -12.54 -12.54 -1.95
N LEU A 253 -11.86 -11.50 -1.46
CA LEU A 253 -10.53 -11.13 -1.93
C LEU A 253 -9.54 -12.30 -1.77
N HIS A 254 -9.54 -12.93 -0.59
CA HIS A 254 -8.69 -14.09 -0.35
C HIS A 254 -9.12 -15.32 -1.19
N PHE A 255 -10.43 -15.52 -1.35
CA PHE A 255 -10.94 -16.65 -2.15
C PHE A 255 -10.58 -16.49 -3.62
N ASN A 256 -10.68 -15.27 -4.17
CA ASN A 256 -10.41 -14.98 -5.58
C ASN A 256 -8.93 -15.14 -5.95
N THR A 257 -8.00 -15.09 -5.00
CA THR A 257 -6.58 -15.38 -5.30
C THR A 257 -6.36 -16.80 -5.81
N ARG A 258 -7.27 -17.73 -5.52
CA ARG A 258 -7.19 -19.12 -6.01
C ARG A 258 -7.46 -19.27 -7.52
N PHE A 259 -8.05 -18.27 -8.14
CA PHE A 259 -8.30 -18.21 -9.58
C PHE A 259 -7.23 -17.44 -10.35
N GLN A 260 -6.14 -17.05 -9.67
CA GLN A 260 -4.97 -16.41 -10.28
C GLN A 260 -3.93 -17.49 -10.62
N ASP A 261 -4.34 -18.47 -11.42
CA ASP A 261 -3.57 -19.67 -11.79
C ASP A 261 -3.42 -19.83 -13.32
N SER A 262 -3.77 -18.80 -14.10
CA SER A 262 -3.55 -18.80 -15.55
C SER A 262 -2.05 -18.86 -15.87
N ASP A 263 -1.69 -19.63 -16.91
CA ASP A 263 -0.33 -19.67 -17.47
C ASP A 263 0.10 -18.30 -18.02
N ASN A 264 -0.87 -17.46 -18.41
CA ASN A 264 -0.61 -16.09 -18.81
C ASN A 264 -0.59 -15.17 -17.57
N VAL A 265 0.60 -14.73 -17.19
CA VAL A 265 0.84 -13.87 -16.03
C VAL A 265 -0.02 -12.59 -16.07
N TYR A 266 -0.27 -12.03 -17.26
CA TYR A 266 -1.08 -10.80 -17.39
C TYR A 266 -2.54 -11.01 -17.01
N VAL A 267 -3.11 -12.23 -17.21
CA VAL A 267 -4.47 -12.55 -16.74
C VAL A 267 -4.53 -12.42 -15.22
N ASN A 268 -3.56 -13.04 -14.53
CA ASN A 268 -3.49 -13.04 -13.07
C ASN A 268 -3.30 -11.62 -12.51
N GLU A 269 -2.44 -10.82 -13.17
CA GLU A 269 -2.18 -9.45 -12.78
C GLU A 269 -3.40 -8.54 -13.02
N LEU A 270 -4.05 -8.64 -14.18
CA LEU A 270 -5.16 -7.76 -14.55
C LEU A 270 -6.45 -8.05 -13.78
N GLN A 271 -6.73 -9.32 -13.42
CA GLN A 271 -7.88 -9.65 -12.56
C GLN A 271 -7.70 -9.21 -11.11
N ALA A 272 -6.47 -9.07 -10.63
CA ALA A 272 -6.20 -8.65 -9.27
C ALA A 272 -6.59 -7.17 -9.03
N ASN A 273 -6.63 -6.76 -7.76
CA ASN A 273 -6.71 -5.37 -7.35
C ASN A 273 -5.36 -4.94 -6.75
N GLY A 274 -4.78 -3.83 -7.23
CA GLY A 274 -3.45 -3.39 -6.83
C GLY A 274 -3.31 -3.10 -5.34
N LEU A 275 -4.30 -2.44 -4.73
CA LEU A 275 -4.26 -2.19 -3.28
C LEU A 275 -4.29 -3.47 -2.46
N TYR A 276 -5.04 -4.48 -2.89
CA TYR A 276 -5.05 -5.77 -2.22
C TYR A 276 -3.71 -6.50 -2.39
N LYS A 277 -3.12 -6.48 -3.60
CA LYS A 277 -1.78 -7.04 -3.83
C LYS A 277 -0.71 -6.35 -2.99
N PHE A 278 -0.78 -5.02 -2.88
CA PHE A 278 0.11 -4.26 -2.00
C PHE A 278 -0.02 -4.70 -0.54
N TYR A 279 -1.26 -4.82 -0.03
CA TYR A 279 -1.51 -5.28 1.33
C TYR A 279 -1.03 -6.71 1.55
N ASP A 280 -1.30 -7.62 0.60
CA ASP A 280 -0.87 -9.02 0.68
C ASP A 280 0.66 -9.12 0.69
N ALA A 281 1.34 -8.36 -0.18
CA ALA A 281 2.79 -8.26 -0.20
C ALA A 281 3.34 -7.67 1.11
N PHE A 282 2.70 -6.63 1.66
CA PHE A 282 3.12 -6.03 2.93
C PHE A 282 3.04 -7.00 4.11
N VAL A 283 1.96 -7.77 4.19
CA VAL A 283 1.78 -8.77 5.27
C VAL A 283 2.70 -9.98 5.11
N LYS A 284 2.95 -10.38 3.87
CA LYS A 284 3.79 -11.53 3.53
C LYS A 284 5.26 -11.17 3.26
N ASN A 285 5.67 -9.94 3.51
CA ASN A 285 7.04 -9.45 3.27
C ASN A 285 8.03 -10.07 4.27
N THR A 286 8.08 -11.39 4.26
CA THR A 286 9.09 -12.20 4.94
C THR A 286 9.78 -13.04 3.89
N LEU A 287 11.11 -13.06 3.92
CA LEU A 287 11.87 -13.93 3.03
C LEU A 287 11.72 -15.37 3.53
N ASP A 288 10.73 -16.06 3.00
CA ASP A 288 10.51 -17.49 3.25
C ASP A 288 11.32 -18.29 2.24
N TYR A 289 12.47 -18.80 2.68
CA TYR A 289 13.36 -19.57 1.82
C TYR A 289 12.73 -20.86 1.31
N GLU A 290 11.85 -21.50 2.09
CA GLU A 290 11.18 -22.73 1.68
C GLU A 290 10.16 -22.48 0.56
N GLN A 291 9.56 -21.28 0.52
CA GLN A 291 8.62 -20.89 -0.51
C GLN A 291 9.29 -20.48 -1.83
N PHE A 292 10.44 -19.80 -1.75
CA PHE A 292 11.08 -19.19 -2.93
C PHE A 292 12.24 -19.99 -3.51
N TYR A 293 12.80 -20.91 -2.74
CA TYR A 293 13.97 -21.69 -3.14
C TYR A 293 13.78 -23.17 -2.89
N LEU A 294 14.39 -23.99 -3.74
CA LEU A 294 14.52 -25.42 -3.47
C LEU A 294 15.46 -25.59 -2.29
N THR A 295 14.90 -25.94 -1.15
CA THR A 295 15.65 -26.20 0.08
C THR A 295 15.93 -27.71 0.22
N ARG A 296 16.95 -28.03 1.00
CA ARG A 296 17.26 -29.40 1.45
C ARG A 296 17.05 -29.48 2.95
N PRO A 297 16.72 -30.68 3.47
CA PRO A 297 16.75 -30.90 4.93
C PRO A 297 18.08 -30.42 5.52
N GLU A 298 18.04 -29.74 6.66
CA GLU A 298 19.19 -29.10 7.30
C GLU A 298 20.41 -30.04 7.44
N ALA A 299 20.16 -31.28 7.91
CA ALA A 299 21.19 -32.28 8.06
C ALA A 299 21.90 -32.68 6.73
N GLU A 300 21.17 -32.68 5.60
CA GLU A 300 21.72 -32.95 4.28
C GLU A 300 22.55 -31.76 3.77
N ALA A 301 22.02 -30.52 4.04
CA ALA A 301 22.72 -29.29 3.66
C ALA A 301 24.02 -29.13 4.43
N GLU A 302 24.03 -29.40 5.73
CA GLU A 302 25.23 -29.42 6.57
C GLU A 302 26.25 -30.47 6.10
N ALA A 303 25.81 -31.72 5.88
CA ALA A 303 26.67 -32.78 5.37
C ALA A 303 27.31 -32.42 4.02
N PHE A 304 26.52 -31.78 3.13
CA PHE A 304 27.02 -31.31 1.83
C PHE A 304 28.10 -30.22 2.00
N VAL A 305 27.81 -29.20 2.81
CA VAL A 305 28.75 -28.09 3.07
C VAL A 305 30.03 -28.61 3.74
N HIS A 306 29.90 -29.47 4.74
CA HIS A 306 31.05 -30.10 5.38
C HIS A 306 31.88 -30.97 4.41
N GLY A 307 31.21 -31.66 3.47
CA GLY A 307 31.89 -32.42 2.42
C GLY A 307 32.68 -31.54 1.44
N VAL A 308 32.09 -30.41 1.02
CA VAL A 308 32.73 -29.46 0.08
C VAL A 308 33.93 -28.76 0.73
N TYR A 309 33.78 -28.28 1.96
CA TYR A 309 34.82 -27.51 2.66
C TYR A 309 35.71 -28.35 3.56
N GLN A 310 35.51 -29.65 3.63
CA GLN A 310 36.26 -30.58 4.49
C GLN A 310 36.32 -30.12 5.95
N SER A 311 35.24 -29.48 6.42
CA SER A 311 35.16 -28.94 7.76
C SER A 311 34.73 -30.00 8.77
N THR A 312 35.27 -29.94 9.99
CA THR A 312 35.03 -30.89 11.08
C THR A 312 34.08 -30.30 12.12
N GLY A 313 32.76 -30.21 11.79
CA GLY A 313 31.72 -30.06 12.81
C GLY A 313 31.41 -28.67 13.37
N ASP A 314 32.31 -27.67 13.22
CA ASP A 314 32.12 -26.36 13.86
C ASP A 314 31.81 -25.22 12.89
N ASN A 315 31.33 -25.50 11.67
CA ASN A 315 31.09 -24.49 10.62
C ASN A 315 32.32 -23.55 10.38
N LEU A 316 33.47 -23.91 10.86
CA LEU A 316 34.75 -23.20 10.69
C LEU A 316 35.58 -23.90 9.61
N HIS A 317 35.85 -23.16 8.53
CA HIS A 317 36.79 -23.62 7.51
C HIS A 317 38.11 -22.86 7.65
N ALA A 318 39.19 -23.60 8.00
CA ALA A 318 40.54 -23.02 8.06
C ALA A 318 41.15 -23.06 6.65
N VAL A 319 41.19 -21.93 5.98
CA VAL A 319 41.93 -21.80 4.71
C VAL A 319 43.41 -21.73 5.02
N ARG A 320 44.15 -22.81 4.68
CA ARG A 320 45.61 -22.83 4.76
C ARG A 320 46.19 -22.83 3.35
N ALA A 321 46.96 -21.81 3.03
CA ALA A 321 47.72 -21.79 1.80
C ALA A 321 49.00 -22.66 1.95
N GLU A 322 49.24 -23.56 1.01
CA GLU A 322 50.47 -24.29 0.87
C GLU A 322 51.27 -23.64 -0.26
N GLY A 323 52.42 -23.03 0.04
CA GLY A 323 53.27 -22.40 -0.95
C GLY A 323 53.92 -21.09 -0.46
N GLU A 324 54.73 -20.47 -1.32
CA GLU A 324 55.33 -19.17 -1.04
C GLU A 324 54.28 -18.04 -1.06
N GLU A 325 54.41 -17.08 -0.16
CA GLU A 325 53.53 -15.92 -0.05
C GLU A 325 53.59 -15.08 -1.34
N ILE A 326 52.44 -14.96 -2.03
CA ILE A 326 52.32 -14.12 -3.21
C ILE A 326 51.86 -12.74 -2.78
N ARG A 327 52.75 -11.75 -2.80
CA ARG A 327 52.48 -10.35 -2.45
C ARG A 327 51.95 -9.60 -3.66
N ARG A 328 50.66 -9.74 -3.96
CA ARG A 328 49.98 -8.98 -5.01
C ARG A 328 48.89 -8.07 -4.42
N ASN A 329 48.70 -6.93 -5.03
CA ASN A 329 47.54 -6.10 -4.71
C ASN A 329 46.27 -6.72 -5.36
N ILE A 330 45.24 -6.91 -4.55
CA ILE A 330 43.94 -7.40 -5.01
C ILE A 330 42.96 -6.24 -4.95
N VAL A 331 42.34 -5.91 -6.09
CA VAL A 331 41.25 -4.92 -6.16
C VAL A 331 39.99 -5.68 -6.46
N LEU A 332 39.05 -5.71 -5.49
CA LEU A 332 37.73 -6.30 -5.64
C LEU A 332 36.74 -5.16 -5.95
N ILE A 333 36.14 -5.18 -7.13
CA ILE A 333 35.10 -4.23 -7.54
C ILE A 333 33.76 -4.95 -7.55
N THR A 334 32.90 -4.63 -6.59
CA THR A 334 31.52 -5.13 -6.52
C THR A 334 30.62 -4.15 -7.27
N MET A 335 30.02 -4.59 -8.36
CA MET A 335 29.08 -3.76 -9.15
C MET A 335 27.66 -4.22 -8.90
N GLU A 336 26.83 -3.34 -8.37
CA GLU A 336 25.41 -3.58 -8.19
C GLU A 336 24.66 -3.41 -9.51
N SER A 337 23.61 -4.21 -9.71
CA SER A 337 22.66 -4.10 -10.85
C SER A 337 23.30 -4.20 -12.24
N MET A 338 24.48 -4.81 -12.34
CA MET A 338 25.17 -5.02 -13.61
C MET A 338 24.63 -6.27 -14.31
N SER A 339 23.83 -6.08 -15.35
CA SER A 339 23.31 -7.17 -16.18
C SER A 339 24.27 -7.58 -17.26
N ALA A 340 24.35 -8.89 -17.54
CA ALA A 340 25.06 -9.43 -18.71
C ALA A 340 24.50 -8.87 -20.05
N SER A 341 23.23 -8.46 -20.10
CA SER A 341 22.62 -7.83 -21.27
C SER A 341 23.28 -6.51 -21.70
N TYR A 342 24.06 -5.87 -20.82
CA TYR A 342 24.83 -4.66 -21.16
C TYR A 342 26.16 -4.95 -21.84
N MET A 343 26.56 -6.22 -21.93
CA MET A 343 27.85 -6.61 -22.48
C MET A 343 27.72 -7.11 -23.94
N GLU A 344 28.63 -6.65 -24.82
CA GLU A 344 28.67 -7.06 -26.22
C GLU A 344 28.81 -8.59 -26.35
N ARG A 345 29.58 -9.25 -25.49
CA ARG A 345 29.75 -10.71 -25.45
C ARG A 345 28.42 -11.49 -25.31
N PHE A 346 27.42 -10.87 -24.68
CA PHE A 346 26.09 -11.46 -24.46
C PHE A 346 25.02 -10.91 -25.41
N GLY A 347 25.44 -10.26 -26.50
CA GLY A 347 24.57 -9.84 -27.60
C GLY A 347 24.15 -8.35 -27.58
N ASN A 348 24.71 -7.52 -26.70
CA ASN A 348 24.44 -6.09 -26.74
C ASN A 348 25.14 -5.44 -27.92
N THR A 349 24.38 -4.74 -28.78
CA THR A 349 24.92 -4.06 -29.98
C THR A 349 25.29 -2.59 -29.75
N GLU A 350 24.92 -2.03 -28.58
CA GLU A 350 25.09 -0.59 -28.26
C GLU A 350 26.50 -0.23 -27.76
N ARG A 351 27.36 -1.21 -27.49
CA ARG A 351 28.74 -1.03 -27.01
C ARG A 351 28.86 -0.13 -25.78
N ILE A 352 27.91 -0.21 -24.86
CA ILE A 352 27.86 0.64 -23.64
C ILE A 352 28.88 0.25 -22.59
N THR A 353 29.51 -0.94 -22.68
CA THR A 353 30.52 -1.43 -21.72
C THR A 353 31.82 -1.86 -22.40
N PRO A 354 32.44 -1.03 -23.29
CA PRO A 354 33.59 -1.47 -24.09
C PRO A 354 34.84 -1.79 -23.24
N ALA A 355 35.04 -1.09 -22.12
CA ALA A 355 36.21 -1.25 -21.28
C ALA A 355 36.11 -2.47 -20.32
N LEU A 356 34.90 -2.94 -20.01
CA LEU A 356 34.71 -4.00 -19.00
C LEU A 356 35.30 -5.35 -19.45
N LEU A 357 35.18 -5.66 -20.73
CA LEU A 357 35.75 -6.89 -21.32
C LEU A 357 37.26 -6.79 -21.54
N SER A 358 37.81 -5.57 -21.68
CA SER A 358 39.25 -5.38 -21.85
C SER A 358 40.03 -5.66 -20.56
N LEU A 359 39.40 -5.54 -19.40
CA LEU A 359 40.02 -5.84 -18.10
C LEU A 359 40.28 -7.36 -17.91
N ILE A 360 39.51 -8.21 -18.57
CA ILE A 360 39.68 -9.66 -18.52
C ILE A 360 41.02 -10.08 -19.20
N HIS A 361 41.44 -9.37 -20.21
CA HIS A 361 42.69 -9.64 -20.94
C HIS A 361 43.94 -9.05 -20.28
N ILE A 362 43.80 -8.19 -19.27
CA ILE A 362 44.93 -7.62 -18.52
C ILE A 362 45.36 -8.56 -17.34
N SER A 363 44.50 -9.51 -17.00
CA SER A 363 44.73 -10.46 -15.88
C SER A 363 45.34 -11.81 -16.29
N GLU A 364 45.56 -12.07 -17.58
CA GLU A 364 46.36 -13.18 -18.09
C GLU A 364 47.80 -12.70 -18.36
#